data_2cd1e76cc2316727e452fa20fe5e70df
#
_entry.id   2cd1e76cc2316727e452fa20fe5e70df
#
_cell.length_a   1.000
_cell.length_b   1.000
_cell.length_c   1.000
_cell.angle_alpha   90.00
_cell.angle_beta   90.00
_cell.angle_gamma   90.00
#
_symmetry.space_group_name_H-M   'P 1'
#
loop_
_entity.id
_entity.type
_entity.pdbx_description
1 polymer ?
#
loop_
_entity_poly.entity_id
_entity_poly.type
_entity_poly.pdbx_seq_one_letter_code
_entity_poly.pdbx_strand_id
1 'polypeptide(L)'
;MADTYCGKICAECTQKEMLNCPGCKAGPGRQYGGDCELAKCCRDKGHEVCDTCGFKGNCGTLRSRDSRPDYRKRKIEAEIRQKQAVAKRAPFLGKWLWILFWLVIPATIAGLMENNVVAESAPSVFWTGRVMTAVCSLAYGIILLKMSAEEGRYRTAGICDLVCAGISLLVAIVTGGAEGVTWTLILTIPAAIVGFVGEYNEYMAHSAVLVGVDNDLSSKWEKLWKWYIGLFLGMFGCIIVMLISPLLGALAVLGAAIGVAVVSILKLVYLYRTAKVFREYQPDVLSPAG
;
A
#
# COMPACT_ATOMS: atom_id res chain seq x y z
N MET A 1 -36.89 22.52 10.41
CA MET A 1 -37.28 21.50 9.42
C MET A 1 -36.44 20.27 9.67
N ALA A 2 -37.04 19.07 9.66
CA ALA A 2 -36.26 17.85 9.88
C ALA A 2 -35.36 17.58 8.66
N ASP A 3 -34.06 17.47 8.90
CA ASP A 3 -33.04 17.25 7.84
C ASP A 3 -33.05 15.81 7.32
N THR A 4 -33.88 14.95 7.88
CA THR A 4 -33.91 13.53 7.55
C THR A 4 -35.36 13.04 7.33
N TYR A 5 -35.49 11.99 6.52
CA TYR A 5 -36.78 11.31 6.34
C TYR A 5 -37.32 10.65 7.62
N CYS A 6 -36.46 10.30 8.57
CA CYS A 6 -36.86 9.65 9.83
C CYS A 6 -37.19 10.62 10.98
N GLY A 7 -37.16 11.93 10.74
CA GLY A 7 -37.46 12.95 11.74
C GLY A 7 -36.31 13.26 12.71
N LYS A 8 -35.16 12.59 12.61
CA LYS A 8 -33.97 12.86 13.43
C LYS A 8 -33.09 13.95 12.78
N ILE A 9 -32.23 14.57 13.59
CA ILE A 9 -31.20 15.49 13.07
C ILE A 9 -30.11 14.68 12.38
N CYS A 10 -29.73 15.06 11.15
CA CYS A 10 -28.72 14.32 10.36
C CYS A 10 -27.36 14.25 11.06
N ALA A 11 -26.99 15.28 11.82
CA ALA A 11 -25.75 15.31 12.57
C ALA A 11 -25.72 14.26 13.71
N GLU A 12 -26.86 13.89 14.25
CA GLU A 12 -27.01 12.90 15.32
C GLU A 12 -27.25 11.49 14.79
N CYS A 13 -27.28 11.31 13.47
CA CYS A 13 -27.55 10.02 12.86
C CYS A 13 -26.31 9.13 12.95
N THR A 14 -26.42 8.06 13.75
CA THR A 14 -25.34 7.07 13.93
C THR A 14 -24.90 6.39 12.61
N GLN A 15 -25.73 6.41 11.58
CA GLN A 15 -25.42 5.84 10.26
C GLN A 15 -24.60 6.78 9.37
N LYS A 16 -24.54 8.08 9.70
CA LYS A 16 -23.85 9.08 8.89
C LYS A 16 -22.37 8.78 8.81
N GLU A 17 -21.73 8.60 9.93
CA GLU A 17 -20.29 8.28 10.01
C GLU A 17 -19.98 6.82 9.63
N MET A 18 -20.80 5.88 10.13
CA MET A 18 -20.56 4.44 9.92
C MET A 18 -20.66 3.99 8.48
N LEU A 19 -21.60 4.55 7.74
CA LEU A 19 -21.93 4.13 6.37
C LEU A 19 -21.53 5.18 5.32
N ASN A 20 -20.73 6.18 5.75
CA ASN A 20 -20.36 7.32 4.93
C ASN A 20 -21.57 7.89 4.16
N CYS A 21 -22.62 8.21 4.92
CA CYS A 21 -23.89 8.65 4.36
C CYS A 21 -23.83 10.16 4.10
N PRO A 22 -24.10 10.63 2.86
CA PRO A 22 -24.11 12.06 2.53
C PRO A 22 -25.31 12.80 3.15
N GLY A 23 -26.25 12.09 3.73
CA GLY A 23 -27.53 12.60 4.25
C GLY A 23 -28.71 12.05 3.47
N CYS A 24 -29.82 11.77 4.15
CA CYS A 24 -30.99 11.12 3.54
C CYS A 24 -31.61 11.91 2.37
N LYS A 25 -31.51 13.25 2.42
CA LYS A 25 -32.04 14.14 1.41
C LYS A 25 -31.00 14.60 0.37
N ALA A 26 -29.72 14.40 0.65
CA ALA A 26 -28.62 14.90 -0.17
C ALA A 26 -28.13 13.92 -1.25
N GLY A 27 -28.52 12.65 -1.20
CA GLY A 27 -28.01 11.67 -2.14
C GLY A 27 -28.83 10.39 -2.25
N PRO A 28 -28.49 9.54 -3.24
CA PRO A 28 -29.24 8.33 -3.57
C PRO A 28 -29.12 7.21 -2.53
N GLY A 29 -28.23 7.32 -1.57
CA GLY A 29 -28.04 6.27 -0.56
C GLY A 29 -26.73 6.38 0.20
N ARG A 30 -26.42 5.37 1.00
CA ARG A 30 -25.22 5.27 1.81
C ARG A 30 -24.13 4.55 1.03
N GLN A 31 -22.94 5.07 1.04
CA GLN A 31 -21.80 4.47 0.31
C GLN A 31 -21.54 3.00 0.73
N TYR A 32 -21.70 2.70 2.02
CA TYR A 32 -21.47 1.36 2.58
C TYR A 32 -22.75 0.77 3.17
N GLY A 33 -23.69 0.33 2.36
CA GLY A 33 -24.90 -0.30 2.89
C GLY A 33 -26.18 -0.03 2.13
N GLY A 34 -26.04 0.53 0.95
CA GLY A 34 -27.17 0.76 0.05
C GLY A 34 -28.18 1.79 0.58
N ASP A 35 -29.36 1.81 -0.02
CA ASP A 35 -30.42 2.74 0.33
C ASP A 35 -30.96 2.52 1.75
N CYS A 36 -31.23 3.60 2.44
CA CYS A 36 -31.96 3.54 3.69
C CYS A 36 -33.43 3.20 3.38
N GLU A 37 -33.92 2.06 3.91
CA GLU A 37 -35.28 1.59 3.66
C GLU A 37 -36.35 2.64 4.03
N LEU A 38 -36.11 3.42 5.10
CA LEU A 38 -37.01 4.53 5.47
C LEU A 38 -36.96 5.66 4.46
N ALA A 39 -35.77 6.02 3.99
CA ALA A 39 -35.63 7.07 2.99
C ALA A 39 -36.24 6.63 1.65
N LYS A 40 -36.05 5.38 1.26
CA LYS A 40 -36.67 4.80 0.07
C LYS A 40 -38.19 4.81 0.20
N CYS A 41 -38.73 4.32 1.31
CA CYS A 41 -40.19 4.31 1.54
C CYS A 41 -40.82 5.71 1.51
N CYS A 42 -40.14 6.73 2.09
CA CYS A 42 -40.64 8.10 2.06
C CYS A 42 -40.57 8.70 0.65
N ARG A 43 -39.52 8.44 -0.10
CA ARG A 43 -39.39 8.87 -1.51
C ARG A 43 -40.47 8.25 -2.39
N ASP A 44 -40.63 6.93 -2.28
CA ASP A 44 -41.61 6.19 -3.09
C ASP A 44 -43.06 6.63 -2.82
N LYS A 45 -43.33 7.09 -1.58
CA LYS A 45 -44.67 7.57 -1.18
C LYS A 45 -44.84 9.09 -1.21
N GLY A 46 -43.82 9.84 -1.61
CA GLY A 46 -43.84 11.30 -1.68
C GLY A 46 -43.94 11.99 -0.31
N HIS A 47 -43.50 11.37 0.77
CA HIS A 47 -43.50 11.96 2.10
C HIS A 47 -42.18 12.72 2.37
N GLU A 48 -42.28 13.95 2.86
CA GLU A 48 -41.10 14.72 3.27
C GLU A 48 -40.46 14.16 4.55
N VAL A 49 -41.27 13.60 5.44
CA VAL A 49 -40.84 13.01 6.71
C VAL A 49 -41.73 11.82 7.02
N CYS A 50 -41.16 10.76 7.60
CA CYS A 50 -41.88 9.56 8.00
C CYS A 50 -43.01 9.86 9.03
N ASP A 51 -42.89 10.96 9.76
CA ASP A 51 -43.89 11.40 10.76
C ASP A 51 -45.20 11.84 10.15
N THR A 52 -45.21 12.26 8.90
CA THR A 52 -46.43 12.65 8.17
C THR A 52 -47.19 11.44 7.57
N CYS A 53 -46.62 10.23 7.70
CA CYS A 53 -47.25 9.03 7.16
C CYS A 53 -48.35 8.52 8.07
N GLY A 54 -49.58 8.39 7.54
CA GLY A 54 -50.73 7.88 8.29
C GLY A 54 -50.62 6.46 8.81
N PHE A 55 -49.64 5.67 8.31
CA PHE A 55 -49.36 4.30 8.75
C PHE A 55 -48.24 4.21 9.83
N LYS A 56 -47.77 5.33 10.40
CA LYS A 56 -46.68 5.39 11.34
C LYS A 56 -46.79 4.36 12.48
N GLY A 57 -47.97 4.23 13.09
CA GLY A 57 -48.25 3.31 14.20
C GLY A 57 -48.13 1.82 13.85
N ASN A 58 -48.32 1.48 12.55
CA ASN A 58 -48.30 0.09 12.07
C ASN A 58 -47.23 -0.15 11.00
N CYS A 59 -46.22 0.73 10.89
CA CYS A 59 -45.18 0.61 9.88
C CYS A 59 -44.19 -0.47 10.16
N GLY A 60 -44.18 -1.54 9.34
CA GLY A 60 -43.20 -2.65 9.44
C GLY A 60 -41.76 -2.20 9.29
N THR A 61 -41.50 -1.20 8.44
CA THR A 61 -40.17 -0.65 8.21
C THR A 61 -39.62 0.08 9.45
N LEU A 62 -40.49 0.82 10.17
CA LEU A 62 -40.13 1.45 11.43
C LEU A 62 -39.87 0.41 12.52
N ARG A 63 -40.75 -0.59 12.66
CA ARG A 63 -40.57 -1.68 13.63
C ARG A 63 -39.32 -2.50 13.33
N SER A 64 -39.05 -2.83 12.07
CA SER A 64 -37.84 -3.56 11.68
C SER A 64 -36.56 -2.78 11.98
N ARG A 65 -36.60 -1.43 11.90
CA ARG A 65 -35.50 -0.57 12.29
C ARG A 65 -35.27 -0.60 13.79
N ASP A 66 -36.31 -0.47 14.58
CA ASP A 66 -36.22 -0.39 16.05
C ASP A 66 -35.87 -1.74 16.68
N SER A 67 -36.24 -2.84 16.02
CA SER A 67 -35.85 -4.21 16.41
C SER A 67 -34.51 -4.67 15.88
N ARG A 68 -33.84 -3.89 15.00
CA ARG A 68 -32.47 -4.23 14.55
C ARG A 68 -31.50 -4.17 15.72
N PRO A 69 -30.63 -5.18 15.85
CA PRO A 69 -29.60 -5.17 16.87
C PRO A 69 -28.81 -3.87 16.78
N ASP A 70 -28.52 -3.33 17.95
CA ASP A 70 -27.91 -2.02 18.13
C ASP A 70 -26.71 -1.87 17.19
N TYR A 71 -26.79 -0.89 16.27
CA TYR A 71 -25.71 -0.60 15.32
C TYR A 71 -24.39 -0.30 16.01
N ARG A 72 -24.48 0.27 17.21
CA ARG A 72 -23.32 0.54 18.05
C ARG A 72 -22.64 -0.77 18.47
N LYS A 73 -23.43 -1.80 18.84
CA LYS A 73 -22.93 -3.11 19.18
C LYS A 73 -22.26 -3.79 17.98
N ARG A 74 -22.87 -3.73 16.79
CA ARG A 74 -22.27 -4.26 15.55
C ARG A 74 -20.97 -3.55 15.17
N LYS A 75 -20.89 -2.22 15.34
CA LYS A 75 -19.67 -1.46 15.10
C LYS A 75 -18.56 -1.92 16.04
N ILE A 76 -18.85 -2.00 17.33
CA ILE A 76 -17.90 -2.48 18.35
C ILE A 76 -17.44 -3.89 18.03
N GLU A 77 -18.37 -4.79 17.70
CA GLU A 77 -18.04 -6.17 17.34
C GLU A 77 -17.18 -6.25 16.06
N ALA A 78 -17.44 -5.39 15.06
CA ALA A 78 -16.63 -5.32 13.84
C ALA A 78 -15.22 -4.79 14.13
N GLU A 79 -15.09 -3.76 14.98
CA GLU A 79 -13.79 -3.23 15.42
C GLU A 79 -13.01 -4.28 16.23
N ILE A 80 -13.68 -5.01 17.12
CA ILE A 80 -13.06 -6.10 17.89
C ILE A 80 -12.56 -7.20 16.94
N ARG A 81 -13.39 -7.64 15.99
CA ARG A 81 -12.99 -8.65 14.99
C ARG A 81 -11.80 -8.17 14.15
N GLN A 82 -11.79 -6.92 13.73
CA GLN A 82 -10.69 -6.33 12.99
C GLN A 82 -9.40 -6.31 13.83
N LYS A 83 -9.47 -5.84 15.08
CA LYS A 83 -8.32 -5.86 16.00
C LYS A 83 -7.80 -7.27 16.26
N GLN A 84 -8.70 -8.24 16.45
CA GLN A 84 -8.33 -9.66 16.63
C GLN A 84 -7.66 -10.23 15.37
N ALA A 85 -8.18 -9.93 14.18
CA ALA A 85 -7.59 -10.34 12.92
C ALA A 85 -6.18 -9.75 12.74
N VAL A 86 -5.99 -8.47 13.09
CA VAL A 86 -4.67 -7.84 13.09
C VAL A 86 -3.75 -8.48 14.11
N ALA A 87 -4.22 -8.71 15.35
CA ALA A 87 -3.42 -9.34 16.40
C ALA A 87 -2.90 -10.73 16.00
N LYS A 88 -3.71 -11.49 15.26
CA LYS A 88 -3.33 -12.82 14.77
C LYS A 88 -2.20 -12.76 13.72
N ARG A 89 -2.24 -11.78 12.81
CA ARG A 89 -1.24 -11.64 11.72
C ARG A 89 -0.03 -10.80 12.11
N ALA A 90 -0.13 -9.95 13.14
CA ALA A 90 0.92 -9.02 13.54
C ALA A 90 2.27 -9.70 13.86
N PRO A 91 2.36 -10.80 14.64
CA PRO A 91 3.65 -11.42 14.94
C PRO A 91 4.34 -11.99 13.69
N PHE A 92 3.56 -12.53 12.75
CA PHE A 92 4.08 -13.03 11.48
C PHE A 92 4.61 -11.88 10.62
N LEU A 93 3.80 -10.83 10.38
CA LEU A 93 4.20 -9.67 9.60
C LEU A 93 5.37 -8.93 10.25
N GLY A 94 5.32 -8.71 11.57
CA GLY A 94 6.41 -8.03 12.29
C GLY A 94 7.74 -8.74 12.16
N LYS A 95 7.76 -10.09 12.22
CA LYS A 95 8.98 -10.89 12.02
C LYS A 95 9.54 -10.72 10.59
N TRP A 96 8.70 -10.92 9.56
CA TRP A 96 9.19 -10.92 8.18
C TRP A 96 9.54 -9.51 7.68
N LEU A 97 8.78 -8.49 8.06
CA LEU A 97 9.12 -7.09 7.77
C LEU A 97 10.43 -6.67 8.43
N TRP A 98 10.69 -7.15 9.64
CA TRP A 98 11.94 -6.90 10.33
C TRP A 98 13.14 -7.54 9.62
N ILE A 99 12.99 -8.77 9.16
CA ILE A 99 14.03 -9.45 8.37
C ILE A 99 14.25 -8.72 7.04
N LEU A 100 13.17 -8.30 6.36
CA LEU A 100 13.21 -7.49 5.14
C LEU A 100 14.01 -6.19 5.36
N PHE A 101 13.73 -5.47 6.44
CA PHE A 101 14.45 -4.25 6.79
C PHE A 101 15.98 -4.51 6.92
N TRP A 102 16.36 -5.53 7.65
CA TRP A 102 17.79 -5.85 7.82
C TRP A 102 18.45 -6.36 6.55
N LEU A 103 17.70 -6.99 5.65
CA LEU A 103 18.20 -7.48 4.37
C LEU A 103 18.57 -6.34 3.40
N VAL A 104 17.96 -5.16 3.56
CA VAL A 104 18.30 -3.99 2.73
C VAL A 104 19.74 -3.53 2.95
N ILE A 105 20.27 -3.69 4.16
CA ILE A 105 21.64 -3.23 4.48
C ILE A 105 22.70 -4.00 3.67
N PRO A 106 22.77 -5.33 3.72
CA PRO A 106 23.73 -6.08 2.89
C PRO A 106 23.46 -5.92 1.40
N ALA A 107 22.21 -5.77 0.97
CA ALA A 107 21.85 -5.49 -0.42
C ALA A 107 22.42 -4.14 -0.89
N THR A 108 22.34 -3.10 -0.06
CA THR A 108 22.91 -1.79 -0.36
C THR A 108 24.45 -1.85 -0.44
N ILE A 109 25.11 -2.54 0.49
CA ILE A 109 26.55 -2.73 0.48
C ILE A 109 26.97 -3.47 -0.80
N ALA A 110 26.25 -4.53 -1.15
CA ALA A 110 26.49 -5.29 -2.37
C ALA A 110 26.40 -4.43 -3.63
N GLY A 111 25.34 -3.59 -3.73
CA GLY A 111 25.18 -2.65 -4.85
C GLY A 111 26.32 -1.63 -4.94
N LEU A 112 26.89 -1.19 -3.82
CA LEU A 112 28.09 -0.31 -3.84
C LEU A 112 29.34 -1.03 -4.35
N MET A 113 29.45 -2.35 -4.09
CA MET A 113 30.56 -3.16 -4.56
C MET A 113 30.47 -3.45 -6.07
N GLU A 114 29.31 -3.33 -6.69
CA GLU A 114 29.07 -3.54 -8.13
C GLU A 114 29.36 -2.30 -9.00
N ASN A 115 30.10 -1.32 -8.48
CA ASN A 115 30.45 -0.13 -9.23
C ASN A 115 31.58 -0.44 -10.26
N ASN A 116 31.54 0.19 -11.44
CA ASN A 116 32.53 0.03 -12.49
C ASN A 116 33.97 0.35 -12.03
N VAL A 117 34.13 1.34 -11.14
CA VAL A 117 35.43 1.68 -10.54
C VAL A 117 36.00 0.51 -9.74
N VAL A 118 35.13 -0.21 -9.03
CA VAL A 118 35.51 -1.41 -8.27
C VAL A 118 35.79 -2.58 -9.19
N ALA A 119 35.06 -2.70 -10.30
CA ALA A 119 35.27 -3.76 -11.29
C ALA A 119 36.68 -3.67 -11.91
N GLU A 120 37.16 -2.45 -12.17
CA GLU A 120 38.51 -2.22 -12.73
C GLU A 120 39.64 -2.38 -11.69
N SER A 121 39.41 -1.89 -10.45
CA SER A 121 40.44 -1.85 -9.41
C SER A 121 40.52 -3.13 -8.59
N ALA A 122 39.40 -3.81 -8.34
CA ALA A 122 39.30 -4.99 -7.50
C ALA A 122 38.24 -5.99 -8.00
N PRO A 123 38.50 -6.76 -9.08
CA PRO A 123 37.53 -7.66 -9.70
C PRO A 123 36.91 -8.69 -8.75
N SER A 124 37.68 -9.16 -7.77
CA SER A 124 37.17 -10.10 -6.75
C SER A 124 36.08 -9.50 -5.86
N VAL A 125 36.20 -8.21 -5.51
CA VAL A 125 35.23 -7.48 -4.71
C VAL A 125 33.95 -7.27 -5.53
N PHE A 126 34.08 -6.89 -6.80
CA PHE A 126 32.96 -6.75 -7.71
C PHE A 126 32.14 -8.05 -7.85
N TRP A 127 32.80 -9.19 -8.08
CA TRP A 127 32.12 -10.48 -8.16
C TRP A 127 31.46 -10.90 -6.85
N THR A 128 32.12 -10.61 -5.72
CA THR A 128 31.53 -10.85 -4.38
C THR A 128 30.26 -10.01 -4.21
N GLY A 129 30.28 -8.72 -4.59
CA GLY A 129 29.11 -7.84 -4.59
C GLY A 129 27.98 -8.46 -5.41
N ARG A 130 28.27 -8.91 -6.62
CA ARG A 130 27.29 -9.48 -7.55
C ARG A 130 26.61 -10.73 -7.02
N VAL A 131 27.37 -11.65 -6.43
CA VAL A 131 26.82 -12.84 -5.77
C VAL A 131 25.95 -12.44 -4.57
N MET A 132 26.41 -11.49 -3.77
CA MET A 132 25.67 -11.02 -2.59
C MET A 132 24.36 -10.32 -2.99
N THR A 133 24.35 -9.50 -4.03
CA THR A 133 23.12 -8.90 -4.59
C THR A 133 22.14 -9.97 -5.05
N ALA A 134 22.60 -10.97 -5.80
CA ALA A 134 21.74 -12.06 -6.26
C ALA A 134 21.12 -12.83 -5.08
N VAL A 135 21.89 -13.16 -4.06
CA VAL A 135 21.42 -13.86 -2.85
C VAL A 135 20.42 -12.98 -2.09
N CYS A 136 20.71 -11.69 -1.90
CA CYS A 136 19.80 -10.76 -1.22
C CYS A 136 18.49 -10.60 -1.99
N SER A 137 18.53 -10.45 -3.31
CA SER A 137 17.33 -10.31 -4.16
C SER A 137 16.46 -11.57 -4.12
N LEU A 138 17.07 -12.76 -4.21
CA LEU A 138 16.36 -14.03 -4.08
C LEU A 138 15.70 -14.15 -2.70
N ALA A 139 16.44 -13.84 -1.63
CA ALA A 139 15.91 -13.88 -0.27
C ALA A 139 14.76 -12.90 -0.09
N TYR A 140 14.88 -11.68 -0.65
CA TYR A 140 13.85 -10.64 -0.61
C TYR A 140 12.56 -11.13 -1.28
N GLY A 141 12.63 -11.61 -2.52
CA GLY A 141 11.50 -12.15 -3.26
C GLY A 141 10.83 -13.35 -2.55
N ILE A 142 11.61 -14.26 -1.95
CA ILE A 142 11.08 -15.40 -1.17
C ILE A 142 10.34 -14.91 0.08
N ILE A 143 10.85 -13.88 0.75
CA ILE A 143 10.19 -13.32 1.94
C ILE A 143 8.86 -12.68 1.54
N LEU A 144 8.82 -11.90 0.45
CA LEU A 144 7.56 -11.34 -0.07
C LEU A 144 6.55 -12.44 -0.42
N LEU A 145 7.00 -13.53 -1.05
CA LEU A 145 6.13 -14.69 -1.32
C LEU A 145 5.58 -15.32 -0.05
N LYS A 146 6.35 -15.41 1.02
CA LYS A 146 5.84 -15.89 2.32
C LYS A 146 4.81 -14.94 2.91
N MET A 147 5.03 -13.62 2.78
CA MET A 147 4.09 -12.61 3.25
C MET A 147 2.79 -12.56 2.43
N SER A 148 2.75 -13.17 1.25
CA SER A 148 1.57 -13.23 0.39
C SER A 148 0.37 -13.95 1.01
N ALA A 149 0.59 -14.73 2.07
CA ALA A 149 -0.48 -15.34 2.86
C ALA A 149 -1.37 -14.31 3.56
N GLU A 150 -0.83 -13.12 3.85
CA GLU A 150 -1.54 -12.05 4.55
C GLU A 150 -2.07 -10.96 3.60
N GLU A 151 -1.38 -10.72 2.49
CA GLU A 151 -1.78 -9.74 1.47
C GLU A 151 -1.35 -10.20 0.07
N GLY A 152 -2.31 -10.41 -0.81
CA GLY A 152 -2.08 -10.99 -2.15
C GLY A 152 -1.12 -10.22 -3.04
N ARG A 153 -0.99 -8.91 -2.86
CA ARG A 153 -0.06 -8.06 -3.62
C ARG A 153 1.41 -8.42 -3.40
N TYR A 154 1.77 -8.92 -2.21
CA TYR A 154 3.12 -9.44 -1.95
C TYR A 154 3.49 -10.60 -2.87
N ARG A 155 2.50 -11.40 -3.31
CA ARG A 155 2.75 -12.48 -4.27
C ARG A 155 3.24 -11.93 -5.61
N THR A 156 2.57 -10.92 -6.13
CA THR A 156 2.96 -10.29 -7.40
C THR A 156 4.33 -9.63 -7.26
N ALA A 157 4.57 -8.88 -6.19
CA ALA A 157 5.86 -8.26 -5.90
C ALA A 157 6.97 -9.30 -5.84
N GLY A 158 6.81 -10.35 -5.04
CA GLY A 158 7.82 -11.40 -4.89
C GLY A 158 8.12 -12.17 -6.18
N ILE A 159 7.10 -12.44 -7.01
CA ILE A 159 7.32 -13.07 -8.33
C ILE A 159 8.11 -12.12 -9.22
N CYS A 160 7.76 -10.83 -9.28
CA CYS A 160 8.48 -9.86 -10.07
C CYS A 160 9.96 -9.74 -9.64
N ASP A 161 10.23 -9.72 -8.34
CA ASP A 161 11.60 -9.67 -7.81
C ASP A 161 12.41 -10.90 -8.18
N LEU A 162 11.82 -12.11 -8.07
CA LEU A 162 12.48 -13.34 -8.46
C LEU A 162 12.77 -13.39 -9.96
N VAL A 163 11.85 -12.90 -10.80
CA VAL A 163 12.04 -12.80 -12.25
C VAL A 163 13.17 -11.81 -12.56
N CYS A 164 13.19 -10.63 -11.93
CA CYS A 164 14.26 -9.66 -12.09
C CYS A 164 15.62 -10.21 -11.65
N ALA A 165 15.67 -10.89 -10.51
CA ALA A 165 16.89 -11.56 -10.04
C ALA A 165 17.38 -12.65 -11.02
N GLY A 166 16.45 -13.44 -11.57
CA GLY A 166 16.75 -14.44 -12.60
C GLY A 166 17.29 -13.83 -13.89
N ILE A 167 16.67 -12.75 -14.39
CA ILE A 167 17.15 -12.02 -15.57
C ILE A 167 18.54 -11.42 -15.32
N SER A 168 18.76 -10.81 -14.15
CA SER A 168 20.06 -10.22 -13.79
C SER A 168 21.17 -11.29 -13.76
N LEU A 169 20.86 -12.46 -13.21
CA LEU A 169 21.80 -13.59 -13.19
C LEU A 169 22.10 -14.11 -14.60
N LEU A 170 21.07 -14.21 -15.44
CA LEU A 170 21.19 -14.65 -16.83
C LEU A 170 22.03 -13.67 -17.65
N VAL A 171 21.81 -12.37 -17.51
CA VAL A 171 22.65 -11.33 -18.11
C VAL A 171 24.11 -11.49 -17.65
N ALA A 172 24.35 -11.71 -16.37
CA ALA A 172 25.68 -11.90 -15.83
C ALA A 172 26.43 -13.08 -16.45
N ILE A 173 25.72 -14.20 -16.67
CA ILE A 173 26.29 -15.42 -17.27
C ILE A 173 26.54 -15.22 -18.77
N VAL A 174 25.57 -14.68 -19.51
CA VAL A 174 25.66 -14.54 -20.97
C VAL A 174 26.70 -13.51 -21.38
N THR A 175 26.81 -12.40 -20.65
CA THR A 175 27.77 -11.34 -21.02
C THR A 175 29.20 -11.65 -20.55
N GLY A 176 29.40 -12.62 -19.66
CA GLY A 176 30.72 -12.96 -19.11
C GLY A 176 31.47 -11.75 -18.55
N GLY A 177 30.76 -10.66 -18.25
CA GLY A 177 31.33 -9.37 -17.90
C GLY A 177 31.75 -8.50 -19.10
N ALA A 178 31.68 -9.01 -20.35
CA ALA A 178 31.89 -8.22 -21.54
C ALA A 178 30.60 -7.55 -22.00
N GLU A 179 30.65 -6.24 -22.27
CA GLU A 179 29.50 -5.43 -22.68
C GLU A 179 29.00 -5.79 -24.09
N GLY A 180 28.16 -6.80 -24.18
CA GLY A 180 27.33 -7.01 -25.35
C GLY A 180 26.12 -6.07 -25.28
N VAL A 181 26.30 -4.81 -25.71
CA VAL A 181 25.30 -3.73 -25.57
C VAL A 181 23.89 -4.13 -26.03
N THR A 182 23.79 -4.90 -27.09
CA THR A 182 22.49 -5.27 -27.69
C THR A 182 21.68 -6.25 -26.83
N TRP A 183 22.30 -7.31 -26.33
CA TRP A 183 21.63 -8.31 -25.48
C TRP A 183 21.28 -7.75 -24.10
N THR A 184 22.14 -6.88 -23.56
CA THR A 184 21.88 -6.19 -22.30
C THR A 184 20.62 -5.33 -22.42
N LEU A 185 20.46 -4.53 -23.47
CA LEU A 185 19.27 -3.71 -23.68
C LEU A 185 17.99 -4.53 -23.86
N ILE A 186 18.03 -5.61 -24.64
CA ILE A 186 16.87 -6.49 -24.89
C ILE A 186 16.33 -7.11 -23.58
N LEU A 187 17.21 -7.46 -22.65
CA LEU A 187 16.82 -8.09 -21.38
C LEU A 187 16.51 -7.05 -20.30
N THR A 188 17.17 -5.89 -20.31
CA THR A 188 16.98 -4.85 -19.29
C THR A 188 15.63 -4.16 -19.38
N ILE A 189 15.11 -3.92 -20.61
CA ILE A 189 13.81 -3.24 -20.78
C ILE A 189 12.66 -4.07 -20.18
N PRO A 190 12.47 -5.37 -20.51
CA PRO A 190 11.47 -6.20 -19.85
C PRO A 190 11.67 -6.30 -18.34
N ALA A 191 12.93 -6.44 -17.87
CA ALA A 191 13.25 -6.49 -16.46
C ALA A 191 12.84 -5.19 -15.75
N ALA A 192 13.06 -4.03 -16.34
CA ALA A 192 12.64 -2.75 -15.80
C ALA A 192 11.11 -2.64 -15.67
N ILE A 193 10.36 -3.12 -16.67
CA ILE A 193 8.89 -3.14 -16.62
C ILE A 193 8.40 -4.08 -15.50
N VAL A 194 8.95 -5.29 -15.43
CA VAL A 194 8.61 -6.25 -14.37
C VAL A 194 8.97 -5.71 -13.00
N GLY A 195 10.15 -5.11 -12.84
CA GLY A 195 10.58 -4.47 -11.60
C GLY A 195 9.65 -3.34 -11.18
N PHE A 196 9.21 -2.50 -12.12
CA PHE A 196 8.27 -1.41 -11.84
C PHE A 196 6.90 -1.93 -11.35
N VAL A 197 6.40 -3.02 -11.94
CA VAL A 197 5.17 -3.70 -11.48
C VAL A 197 5.38 -4.30 -10.09
N GLY A 198 6.54 -4.88 -9.83
CA GLY A 198 6.93 -5.42 -8.52
C GLY A 198 6.93 -4.35 -7.45
N GLU A 199 7.63 -3.26 -7.67
CA GLU A 199 7.70 -2.10 -6.77
C GLU A 199 6.30 -1.53 -6.47
N TYR A 200 5.46 -1.32 -7.49
CA TYR A 200 4.08 -0.88 -7.28
C TYR A 200 3.33 -1.77 -6.30
N ASN A 201 3.37 -3.08 -6.55
CA ASN A 201 2.65 -4.04 -5.72
C ASN A 201 3.22 -4.09 -4.30
N GLU A 202 4.52 -3.94 -4.13
CA GLU A 202 5.17 -3.88 -2.81
C GLU A 202 4.72 -2.66 -2.01
N TYR A 203 4.78 -1.45 -2.58
CA TYR A 203 4.33 -0.23 -1.91
C TYR A 203 2.86 -0.31 -1.52
N MET A 204 2.02 -0.80 -2.43
CA MET A 204 0.58 -0.96 -2.17
C MET A 204 0.30 -2.08 -1.16
N ALA A 205 1.10 -3.13 -1.10
CA ALA A 205 0.98 -4.17 -0.10
C ALA A 205 1.31 -3.64 1.30
N HIS A 206 2.41 -2.87 1.43
CA HIS A 206 2.77 -2.22 2.69
C HIS A 206 1.70 -1.23 3.15
N SER A 207 1.09 -0.47 2.24
CA SER A 207 -0.05 0.38 2.54
C SER A 207 -1.25 -0.44 3.02
N ALA A 208 -1.61 -1.49 2.29
CA ALA A 208 -2.80 -2.30 2.56
C ALA A 208 -2.76 -3.02 3.92
N VAL A 209 -1.61 -3.57 4.32
CA VAL A 209 -1.48 -4.25 5.63
C VAL A 209 -1.58 -3.29 6.81
N LEU A 210 -1.32 -2.00 6.62
CA LEU A 210 -1.40 -0.95 7.63
C LEU A 210 -2.81 -0.37 7.78
N VAL A 211 -3.72 -0.60 6.84
CA VAL A 211 -5.10 -0.11 6.92
C VAL A 211 -5.77 -0.62 8.20
N GLY A 212 -6.25 0.31 9.01
CA GLY A 212 -6.89 0.00 10.30
C GLY A 212 -5.92 -0.31 11.46
N VAL A 213 -4.61 -0.19 11.21
CA VAL A 213 -3.54 -0.29 12.22
C VAL A 213 -2.87 1.07 12.40
N ASP A 214 -2.32 1.60 11.32
CA ASP A 214 -1.72 2.94 11.22
C ASP A 214 -2.05 3.53 9.85
N ASN A 215 -3.18 4.23 9.77
CA ASN A 215 -3.68 4.83 8.53
C ASN A 215 -2.80 5.99 8.05
N ASP A 216 -2.09 6.67 8.94
CA ASP A 216 -1.15 7.74 8.57
C ASP A 216 0.05 7.14 7.83
N LEU A 217 0.65 6.09 8.38
CA LEU A 217 1.75 5.39 7.74
C LEU A 217 1.32 4.71 6.42
N SER A 218 0.10 4.15 6.37
CA SER A 218 -0.50 3.62 5.14
C SER A 218 -0.55 4.69 4.04
N SER A 219 -1.07 5.89 4.36
CA SER A 219 -1.14 7.00 3.40
C SER A 219 0.24 7.50 2.95
N LYS A 220 1.25 7.41 3.82
CA LYS A 220 2.64 7.78 3.51
C LYS A 220 3.25 6.82 2.47
N TRP A 221 2.96 5.52 2.54
CA TRP A 221 3.37 4.55 1.52
C TRP A 221 2.79 4.86 0.14
N GLU A 222 1.49 5.22 0.07
CA GLU A 222 0.86 5.62 -1.20
C GLU A 222 1.46 6.91 -1.77
N LYS A 223 1.73 7.89 -0.90
CA LYS A 223 2.39 9.13 -1.31
C LYS A 223 3.81 8.87 -1.80
N LEU A 224 4.56 8.01 -1.11
CA LEU A 224 5.93 7.65 -1.50
C LEU A 224 5.97 7.01 -2.88
N TRP A 225 5.00 6.14 -3.21
CA TRP A 225 4.84 5.61 -4.56
C TRP A 225 4.64 6.70 -5.62
N LYS A 226 3.80 7.70 -5.32
CA LYS A 226 3.58 8.84 -6.24
C LYS A 226 4.86 9.64 -6.47
N TRP A 227 5.67 9.81 -5.42
CA TRP A 227 6.99 10.45 -5.54
C TRP A 227 7.95 9.61 -6.39
N TYR A 228 7.97 8.30 -6.18
CA TYR A 228 8.78 7.37 -6.96
C TYR A 228 8.46 7.44 -8.46
N ILE A 229 7.17 7.39 -8.84
CA ILE A 229 6.73 7.57 -10.24
C ILE A 229 7.14 8.93 -10.77
N GLY A 230 6.92 10.00 -10.00
CA GLY A 230 7.28 11.36 -10.42
C GLY A 230 8.76 11.50 -10.74
N LEU A 231 9.62 10.92 -9.92
CA LEU A 231 11.07 10.90 -10.16
C LEU A 231 11.43 10.05 -11.38
N PHE A 232 10.82 8.89 -11.52
CA PHE A 232 11.06 8.01 -12.69
C PHE A 232 10.70 8.72 -14.00
N LEU A 233 9.54 9.36 -14.08
CA LEU A 233 9.14 10.16 -15.23
C LEU A 233 10.04 11.40 -15.40
N GLY A 234 10.45 12.01 -14.29
CA GLY A 234 11.40 13.14 -14.32
C GLY A 234 12.74 12.78 -14.94
N MET A 235 13.23 11.55 -14.73
CA MET A 235 14.48 11.08 -15.37
C MET A 235 14.38 11.07 -16.89
N PHE A 236 13.24 10.71 -17.48
CA PHE A 236 13.03 10.84 -18.94
C PHE A 236 13.07 12.30 -19.38
N GLY A 237 12.50 13.20 -18.59
CA GLY A 237 12.61 14.65 -18.83
C GLY A 237 14.06 15.13 -18.81
N CYS A 238 14.88 14.62 -17.88
CA CYS A 238 16.31 14.96 -17.81
C CYS A 238 17.08 14.57 -19.09
N ILE A 239 16.74 13.42 -19.70
CA ILE A 239 17.35 12.98 -20.96
C ILE A 239 17.05 14.01 -22.09
N ILE A 240 15.80 14.46 -22.18
CA ILE A 240 15.40 15.48 -23.18
C ILE A 240 16.15 16.80 -22.94
N VAL A 241 16.24 17.24 -21.69
CA VAL A 241 17.00 18.46 -21.33
C VAL A 241 18.47 18.31 -21.66
N MET A 242 19.07 17.12 -21.46
CA MET A 242 20.46 16.84 -21.79
C MET A 242 20.74 16.96 -23.30
N LEU A 243 19.78 16.58 -24.15
CA LEU A 243 19.89 16.73 -25.61
C LEU A 243 19.90 18.22 -26.07
N ILE A 244 19.20 19.09 -25.30
CA ILE A 244 19.11 20.53 -25.60
C ILE A 244 20.31 21.28 -25.00
N SER A 245 20.67 20.99 -23.77
CA SER A 245 21.78 21.63 -23.06
C SER A 245 22.45 20.63 -22.11
N PRO A 246 23.67 20.16 -22.41
CA PRO A 246 24.39 19.19 -21.61
C PRO A 246 24.59 19.64 -20.14
N LEU A 247 24.86 20.94 -19.93
CA LEU A 247 25.06 21.48 -18.58
C LEU A 247 23.78 21.45 -17.75
N LEU A 248 22.66 21.90 -18.32
CA LEU A 248 21.36 21.84 -17.63
C LEU A 248 20.91 20.39 -17.40
N GLY A 249 21.17 19.51 -18.39
CA GLY A 249 20.90 18.08 -18.24
C GLY A 249 21.69 17.44 -17.13
N ALA A 250 22.98 17.76 -16.98
CA ALA A 250 23.79 17.24 -15.87
C ALA A 250 23.27 17.70 -14.50
N LEU A 251 22.86 18.96 -14.36
CA LEU A 251 22.25 19.47 -13.13
C LEU A 251 20.92 18.79 -12.84
N ALA A 252 20.09 18.56 -13.86
CA ALA A 252 18.81 17.85 -13.71
C ALA A 252 19.01 16.40 -13.28
N VAL A 253 19.98 15.69 -13.85
CA VAL A 253 20.34 14.31 -13.44
C VAL A 253 20.84 14.28 -12.01
N LEU A 254 21.66 15.23 -11.58
CA LEU A 254 22.10 15.34 -10.19
C LEU A 254 20.92 15.55 -9.25
N GLY A 255 19.99 16.44 -9.60
CA GLY A 255 18.74 16.64 -8.83
C GLY A 255 17.89 15.38 -8.75
N ALA A 256 17.74 14.63 -9.85
CA ALA A 256 17.02 13.37 -9.88
C ALA A 256 17.70 12.30 -9.00
N ALA A 257 19.04 12.21 -9.03
CA ALA A 257 19.80 11.30 -8.20
C ALA A 257 19.60 11.56 -6.70
N ILE A 258 19.61 12.84 -6.29
CA ILE A 258 19.29 13.25 -4.91
C ILE A 258 17.85 12.83 -4.56
N GLY A 259 16.89 13.06 -5.47
CA GLY A 259 15.50 12.66 -5.28
C GLY A 259 15.35 11.16 -5.06
N VAL A 260 16.02 10.33 -5.87
CA VAL A 260 16.03 8.86 -5.73
C VAL A 260 16.63 8.45 -4.37
N ALA A 261 17.73 9.07 -3.95
CA ALA A 261 18.33 8.81 -2.65
C ALA A 261 17.36 9.13 -1.50
N VAL A 262 16.65 10.25 -1.56
CA VAL A 262 15.64 10.63 -0.56
C VAL A 262 14.50 9.62 -0.51
N VAL A 263 13.95 9.20 -1.66
CA VAL A 263 12.86 8.19 -1.72
C VAL A 263 13.34 6.85 -1.16
N SER A 264 14.57 6.42 -1.45
CA SER A 264 15.15 5.18 -0.93
C SER A 264 15.31 5.21 0.59
N ILE A 265 15.78 6.33 1.15
CA ILE A 265 15.87 6.53 2.60
C ILE A 265 14.47 6.51 3.23
N LEU A 266 13.48 7.19 2.62
CA LEU A 266 12.11 7.19 3.12
C LEU A 266 11.49 5.79 3.06
N LYS A 267 11.71 5.02 2.00
CA LYS A 267 11.30 3.60 1.90
C LYS A 267 11.84 2.80 3.09
N LEU A 268 13.12 2.96 3.40
CA LEU A 268 13.76 2.28 4.52
C LEU A 268 13.17 2.70 5.88
N VAL A 269 12.98 4.00 6.10
CA VAL A 269 12.36 4.51 7.33
C VAL A 269 10.92 4.02 7.48
N TYR A 270 10.14 4.00 6.41
CA TYR A 270 8.77 3.52 6.46
C TYR A 270 8.70 2.00 6.65
N LEU A 271 9.62 1.24 6.04
CA LEU A 271 9.73 -0.20 6.28
C LEU A 271 10.06 -0.51 7.75
N TYR A 272 11.03 0.23 8.33
CA TYR A 272 11.35 0.12 9.76
C TYR A 272 10.13 0.42 10.64
N ARG A 273 9.42 1.52 10.37
CA ARG A 273 8.22 1.90 11.12
C ARG A 273 7.13 0.85 10.99
N THR A 274 6.89 0.34 9.78
CA THR A 274 5.91 -0.73 9.54
C THR A 274 6.26 -1.99 10.33
N ALA A 275 7.52 -2.40 10.29
CA ALA A 275 7.98 -3.55 11.07
C ALA A 275 7.82 -3.33 12.59
N LYS A 276 8.13 -2.12 13.06
CA LYS A 276 7.98 -1.73 14.47
C LYS A 276 6.52 -1.76 14.93
N VAL A 277 5.61 -1.16 14.15
CA VAL A 277 4.17 -1.16 14.42
C VAL A 277 3.63 -2.58 14.60
N PHE A 278 4.00 -3.52 13.73
CA PHE A 278 3.55 -4.92 13.86
C PHE A 278 4.25 -5.70 14.97
N ARG A 279 5.51 -5.39 15.31
CA ARG A 279 6.22 -6.03 16.42
C ARG A 279 5.71 -5.60 17.79
N GLU A 280 5.34 -4.33 17.91
CA GLU A 280 4.86 -3.71 19.15
C GLU A 280 3.33 -3.73 19.23
N TYR A 281 2.65 -4.30 18.22
CA TYR A 281 1.21 -4.36 18.19
C TYR A 281 0.67 -5.16 19.38
N GLN A 282 0.14 -4.44 20.36
CA GLN A 282 -0.65 -5.02 21.45
C GLN A 282 -2.11 -4.68 21.16
N PRO A 283 -2.99 -5.68 20.99
CA PRO A 283 -4.41 -5.39 20.98
C PRO A 283 -4.75 -4.77 22.33
N ASP A 284 -5.20 -3.50 22.33
CA ASP A 284 -5.82 -2.96 23.52
C ASP A 284 -6.89 -3.97 23.95
N VAL A 285 -6.63 -4.64 25.05
CA VAL A 285 -7.60 -5.54 25.65
C VAL A 285 -8.74 -4.63 26.10
N LEU A 286 -9.73 -4.48 25.21
CA LEU A 286 -11.01 -3.96 25.62
C LEU A 286 -11.51 -4.98 26.64
N SER A 287 -11.25 -4.72 27.92
CA SER A 287 -11.97 -5.35 29.01
C SER A 287 -13.43 -5.31 28.60
N PRO A 288 -14.13 -6.44 28.56
CA PRO A 288 -15.57 -6.39 28.41
C PRO A 288 -16.05 -5.48 29.55
N ALA A 289 -16.53 -4.28 29.17
CA ALA A 289 -17.18 -3.40 30.11
C ALA A 289 -18.30 -4.24 30.74
N GLY A 290 -18.15 -4.49 32.02
CA GLY A 290 -19.07 -5.26 32.83
C GLY A 290 -20.46 -4.63 32.88
#